data_d7b0244f049359a1cacf33ba8b6799b6
#
_entry.id   d7b0244f049359a1cacf33ba8b6799b6
#
_cell.length_a   1.000
_cell.length_b   1.000
_cell.length_c   1.000
_cell.angle_alpha   90.00
_cell.angle_beta   90.00
_cell.angle_gamma   90.00
#
_symmetry.space_group_name_H-M   'P 1'
#
loop_
_entity.id
_entity.type
_entity.pdbx_description
1 polymer ?
#
loop_
_entity_poly.entity_id
_entity_poly.type
_entity_poly.pdbx_seq_one_letter_code
_entity_poly.pdbx_strand_id
1 'polypeptide(L)'
;MKTDFLRQMFCSLALAATVLTANAADRLLIVGEAVWGGWSIDNSVVMLNTAENPDVFKATVNLNQNGTFKFLTTTDWGNLEYRAGDEDVTLAEDVASALVSSEENANDKQFKVSETANYDIVCDLVAKTIVVKKAAYQTNPLNHTALWLVGSATPGGWSIGEGTMLSPLADNPTVFTATADLVVGEMKVAVNNQTGYGQTFYLRDTADDTKMVFGGDDNKWNISKAGKYDVKVDVVNMTISIVESGSNGISSTERVVDAATTWYDLSGNKMSARDLRPGCYIQKCGSKTSKIIVK
;
A
#
# COMPACT_ATOMS: atom_id res chain seq x y z
N MET A 1 65.57 -18.36 -47.55
CA MET A 1 65.95 -17.18 -46.74
C MET A 1 64.95 -16.09 -47.05
N LYS A 2 64.30 -15.56 -46.02
CA LYS A 2 63.37 -14.48 -45.92
C LYS A 2 61.93 -14.93 -45.68
N THR A 3 61.62 -14.90 -44.42
CA THR A 3 60.33 -14.99 -43.76
C THR A 3 59.57 -13.71 -44.04
N ASP A 4 58.35 -13.82 -44.59
CA ASP A 4 57.41 -12.73 -44.66
C ASP A 4 56.33 -12.91 -43.63
N PHE A 5 56.24 -11.94 -42.76
CA PHE A 5 55.45 -11.78 -41.60
C PHE A 5 54.02 -11.33 -42.02
N LEU A 6 53.07 -12.25 -42.05
CA LEU A 6 51.69 -11.89 -42.25
C LEU A 6 51.12 -11.33 -40.93
N ARG A 7 51.06 -10.01 -40.84
CA ARG A 7 50.27 -9.32 -39.79
C ARG A 7 48.80 -9.52 -40.09
N GLN A 8 48.17 -10.42 -39.34
CA GLN A 8 46.71 -10.47 -39.26
C GLN A 8 46.24 -9.26 -38.46
N MET A 9 45.59 -8.34 -39.17
CA MET A 9 44.88 -7.22 -38.61
C MET A 9 43.50 -7.77 -38.12
N PHE A 10 43.38 -8.05 -36.81
CA PHE A 10 42.08 -8.28 -36.18
C PHE A 10 41.34 -6.96 -36.16
N CYS A 11 40.39 -6.80 -37.08
CA CYS A 11 39.37 -5.76 -37.01
C CYS A 11 38.37 -6.21 -35.97
N SER A 12 38.54 -5.82 -34.71
CA SER A 12 37.51 -5.95 -33.65
C SER A 12 36.36 -5.01 -33.98
N LEU A 13 35.31 -5.57 -34.59
CA LEU A 13 34.02 -4.92 -34.72
C LEU A 13 33.42 -4.85 -33.31
N ALA A 14 33.63 -3.73 -32.64
CA ALA A 14 32.86 -3.43 -31.40
C ALA A 14 31.41 -3.21 -31.81
N LEU A 15 30.60 -4.23 -31.65
CA LEU A 15 29.15 -4.12 -31.71
C LEU A 15 28.72 -3.28 -30.48
N ALA A 16 28.58 -1.98 -30.70
CA ALA A 16 27.92 -1.12 -29.72
C ALA A 16 26.49 -1.57 -29.67
N ALA A 17 26.14 -2.43 -28.70
CA ALA A 17 24.77 -2.64 -28.28
C ALA A 17 24.28 -1.28 -27.75
N THR A 18 23.57 -0.53 -28.57
CA THR A 18 22.71 0.53 -28.09
C THR A 18 21.68 -0.16 -27.23
N VAL A 19 21.89 -0.16 -25.93
CA VAL A 19 20.82 -0.39 -24.98
C VAL A 19 19.82 0.74 -25.24
N LEU A 20 18.77 0.46 -26.01
CA LEU A 20 17.58 1.28 -25.95
C LEU A 20 17.14 1.16 -24.48
N THR A 21 17.43 2.19 -23.68
CA THR A 21 16.73 2.41 -22.45
C THR A 21 15.29 2.67 -22.86
N ALA A 22 14.44 1.64 -22.83
CA ALA A 22 13.01 1.86 -22.76
C ALA A 22 12.86 2.88 -21.63
N ASN A 23 12.17 4.00 -21.88
CA ASN A 23 11.79 4.91 -20.81
C ASN A 23 10.95 4.07 -19.86
N ALA A 24 11.57 3.60 -18.78
CA ALA A 24 10.83 2.94 -17.71
C ALA A 24 9.75 3.91 -17.28
N ALA A 25 8.51 3.48 -17.28
CA ALA A 25 7.44 4.30 -16.75
C ALA A 25 7.70 4.48 -15.25
N ASP A 26 7.75 5.72 -14.78
CA ASP A 26 7.96 6.00 -13.35
C ASP A 26 6.78 5.51 -12.50
N ARG A 27 5.65 5.21 -13.15
CA ARG A 27 4.40 4.80 -12.51
C ARG A 27 3.54 3.94 -13.43
N LEU A 28 2.66 3.16 -12.84
CA LEU A 28 1.60 2.46 -13.53
C LEU A 28 0.32 2.53 -12.69
N LEU A 29 -0.76 3.04 -13.29
CA LEU A 29 -2.04 3.30 -12.64
C LEU A 29 -3.12 2.46 -13.30
N ILE A 30 -3.93 1.74 -12.54
CA ILE A 30 -5.07 0.97 -13.06
C ILE A 30 -6.32 1.88 -13.06
N VAL A 31 -6.98 1.97 -14.20
CA VAL A 31 -8.27 2.68 -14.39
C VAL A 31 -9.25 1.79 -15.14
N GLY A 32 -10.53 1.97 -14.91
CA GLY A 32 -11.60 1.23 -15.60
C GLY A 32 -12.73 0.80 -14.68
N GLU A 33 -13.87 0.39 -15.25
CA GLU A 33 -15.03 -0.06 -14.45
C GLU A 33 -14.74 -1.30 -13.62
N ALA A 34 -13.67 -2.05 -13.93
CA ALA A 34 -13.27 -3.21 -13.15
C ALA A 34 -12.72 -2.86 -11.77
N VAL A 35 -12.24 -1.64 -11.53
CA VAL A 35 -11.70 -1.19 -10.24
C VAL A 35 -12.60 -0.14 -9.58
N TRP A 36 -12.48 0.01 -8.26
CA TRP A 36 -13.35 0.86 -7.42
C TRP A 36 -13.41 2.33 -7.88
N GLY A 37 -12.31 2.87 -8.37
CA GLY A 37 -12.21 4.28 -8.82
C GLY A 37 -12.78 4.54 -10.22
N GLY A 38 -13.18 3.49 -10.93
CA GLY A 38 -13.68 3.60 -12.29
C GLY A 38 -12.66 4.26 -13.24
N TRP A 39 -13.13 5.10 -14.12
CA TRP A 39 -12.30 5.87 -15.07
C TRP A 39 -11.73 7.17 -14.48
N SER A 40 -11.76 7.35 -13.15
CA SER A 40 -11.15 8.50 -12.49
C SER A 40 -9.63 8.31 -12.34
N ILE A 41 -8.84 9.17 -12.97
CA ILE A 41 -7.38 9.17 -12.80
C ILE A 41 -7.02 9.47 -11.35
N ASP A 42 -7.70 10.42 -10.71
CA ASP A 42 -7.44 10.80 -9.32
C ASP A 42 -7.68 9.63 -8.34
N ASN A 43 -8.63 8.76 -8.63
CA ASN A 43 -8.96 7.58 -7.84
C ASN A 43 -8.42 6.27 -8.45
N SER A 44 -7.43 6.35 -9.35
CA SER A 44 -6.79 5.17 -9.94
C SER A 44 -6.07 4.33 -8.88
N VAL A 45 -5.94 3.03 -9.14
CA VAL A 45 -5.17 2.14 -8.26
C VAL A 45 -3.70 2.21 -8.64
N VAL A 46 -2.86 2.56 -7.67
CA VAL A 46 -1.41 2.63 -7.86
C VAL A 46 -0.82 1.23 -7.87
N MET A 47 -0.08 0.88 -8.91
CA MET A 47 0.79 -0.29 -8.91
C MET A 47 2.17 0.07 -8.36
N LEU A 48 2.76 -0.83 -7.61
CA LEU A 48 4.05 -0.63 -6.96
C LEU A 48 5.14 -1.42 -7.68
N ASN A 49 6.33 -0.83 -7.81
CA ASN A 49 7.55 -1.50 -8.24
C ASN A 49 8.62 -1.39 -7.16
N THR A 50 9.78 -1.96 -7.39
CA THR A 50 10.93 -1.83 -6.49
C THR A 50 12.13 -1.29 -7.26
N ALA A 51 13.12 -0.74 -6.55
CA ALA A 51 14.35 -0.25 -7.17
C ALA A 51 15.14 -1.36 -7.91
N GLU A 52 15.03 -2.61 -7.45
CA GLU A 52 15.67 -3.77 -8.07
C GLU A 52 14.95 -4.22 -9.35
N ASN A 53 13.64 -3.94 -9.45
CA ASN A 53 12.80 -4.30 -10.59
C ASN A 53 11.90 -3.12 -10.99
N PRO A 54 12.46 -2.03 -11.52
CA PRO A 54 11.72 -0.80 -11.79
C PRO A 54 10.67 -0.95 -12.90
N ASP A 55 10.84 -1.92 -13.79
CA ASP A 55 9.93 -2.18 -14.92
C ASP A 55 8.84 -3.22 -14.60
N VAL A 56 8.86 -3.81 -13.40
CA VAL A 56 7.87 -4.81 -12.97
C VAL A 56 6.95 -4.20 -11.91
N PHE A 57 5.73 -3.93 -12.30
CA PHE A 57 4.69 -3.32 -11.45
C PHE A 57 3.75 -4.37 -10.90
N LYS A 58 3.36 -4.21 -9.62
CA LYS A 58 2.49 -5.15 -8.91
C LYS A 58 1.36 -4.41 -8.19
N ALA A 59 0.20 -5.03 -8.17
CA ALA A 59 -0.93 -4.58 -7.37
C ALA A 59 -1.72 -5.79 -6.86
N THR A 60 -2.33 -5.66 -5.68
CA THR A 60 -3.38 -6.58 -5.23
C THR A 60 -4.65 -5.77 -5.07
N VAL A 61 -5.66 -6.08 -5.87
CA VAL A 61 -6.88 -5.27 -5.97
C VAL A 61 -8.06 -6.13 -6.41
N ASN A 62 -9.28 -5.72 -6.04
CA ASN A 62 -10.51 -6.33 -6.54
C ASN A 62 -10.75 -5.92 -8.00
N LEU A 63 -11.00 -6.92 -8.85
CA LEU A 63 -11.46 -6.70 -10.22
C LEU A 63 -12.89 -7.23 -10.38
N ASN A 64 -13.78 -6.38 -10.90
CA ASN A 64 -15.15 -6.73 -11.22
C ASN A 64 -15.22 -7.32 -12.63
N GLN A 65 -15.81 -8.53 -12.76
CA GLN A 65 -15.98 -9.24 -14.04
C GLN A 65 -16.83 -8.48 -15.09
N ASN A 66 -17.68 -7.55 -14.64
CA ASN A 66 -18.56 -6.79 -15.53
C ASN A 66 -17.92 -5.51 -16.07
N GLY A 67 -16.70 -5.20 -15.61
CA GLY A 67 -15.93 -4.04 -16.02
C GLY A 67 -14.70 -4.40 -16.83
N THR A 68 -14.13 -3.40 -17.47
CA THR A 68 -12.84 -3.46 -18.15
C THR A 68 -11.84 -2.53 -17.48
N PHE A 69 -10.54 -2.73 -17.75
CA PHE A 69 -9.48 -1.88 -17.22
C PHE A 69 -8.28 -1.80 -18.16
N LYS A 70 -7.51 -0.74 -18.01
CA LYS A 70 -6.22 -0.51 -18.65
C LYS A 70 -5.27 0.20 -17.70
N PHE A 71 -4.08 0.53 -18.18
CA PHE A 71 -3.03 1.14 -17.39
C PHE A 71 -2.59 2.47 -17.98
N LEU A 72 -2.40 3.47 -17.12
CA LEU A 72 -1.84 4.77 -17.47
C LEU A 72 -0.43 4.88 -16.89
N THR A 73 0.47 5.53 -17.61
CA THR A 73 1.82 5.85 -17.16
C THR A 73 1.94 7.29 -16.66
N THR A 74 0.90 8.09 -16.85
CA THR A 74 0.81 9.49 -16.45
C THR A 74 -0.52 9.79 -15.77
N THR A 75 -0.65 10.99 -15.24
CA THR A 75 -1.90 11.49 -14.63
C THR A 75 -2.77 12.28 -15.60
N ASP A 76 -2.56 12.08 -16.92
CA ASP A 76 -3.32 12.70 -17.98
C ASP A 76 -3.72 11.67 -19.03
N TRP A 77 -4.94 11.82 -19.60
CA TRP A 77 -5.40 11.01 -20.71
C TRP A 77 -4.65 11.32 -22.01
N GLY A 78 -4.54 10.32 -22.87
CA GLY A 78 -3.96 10.48 -24.21
C GLY A 78 -2.42 10.42 -24.26
N ASN A 79 -1.76 10.17 -23.12
CA ASN A 79 -0.35 9.84 -23.06
C ASN A 79 -0.12 8.33 -23.24
N LEU A 80 1.10 7.87 -22.98
CA LEU A 80 1.43 6.45 -23.05
C LEU A 80 0.54 5.62 -22.10
N GLU A 81 -0.17 4.67 -22.65
CA GLU A 81 -1.03 3.72 -21.98
C GLU A 81 -0.61 2.29 -22.31
N TYR A 82 -0.91 1.35 -21.42
CA TYR A 82 -0.78 -0.08 -21.69
C TYR A 82 -2.15 -0.75 -21.65
N ARG A 83 -2.43 -1.61 -22.64
CA ARG A 83 -3.76 -2.17 -22.91
C ARG A 83 -3.69 -3.51 -23.64
N ALA A 84 -4.84 -4.06 -24.02
CA ALA A 84 -4.95 -5.42 -24.58
C ALA A 84 -4.51 -5.58 -26.05
N GLY A 85 -4.48 -4.51 -26.85
CA GLY A 85 -4.06 -4.57 -28.25
C GLY A 85 -5.23 -4.53 -29.23
N ASP A 86 -5.44 -5.56 -30.07
CA ASP A 86 -6.40 -5.51 -31.18
C ASP A 86 -7.85 -5.75 -30.74
N GLU A 87 -8.07 -6.48 -29.65
CA GLU A 87 -9.38 -6.78 -29.09
C GLU A 87 -9.34 -6.86 -27.57
N ASP A 88 -10.50 -6.79 -26.92
CA ASP A 88 -10.59 -6.96 -25.47
C ASP A 88 -10.19 -8.35 -25.06
N VAL A 89 -9.33 -8.47 -24.03
CA VAL A 89 -8.80 -9.73 -23.55
C VAL A 89 -9.38 -10.10 -22.20
N THR A 90 -10.00 -11.28 -22.10
CA THR A 90 -10.31 -11.88 -20.81
C THR A 90 -9.08 -12.60 -20.30
N LEU A 91 -8.49 -12.08 -19.21
CA LEU A 91 -7.29 -12.65 -18.60
C LEU A 91 -7.61 -14.00 -17.95
N ALA A 92 -6.76 -14.99 -18.22
CA ALA A 92 -6.79 -16.27 -17.53
C ALA A 92 -5.79 -16.25 -16.36
N GLU A 93 -6.15 -16.89 -15.25
CA GLU A 93 -5.32 -16.97 -14.06
C GLU A 93 -4.01 -17.70 -14.34
N ASP A 94 -2.88 -17.15 -13.85
CA ASP A 94 -1.51 -17.66 -14.04
C ASP A 94 -1.05 -17.78 -15.52
N VAL A 95 -1.75 -17.11 -16.46
CA VAL A 95 -1.39 -17.09 -17.88
C VAL A 95 -0.94 -15.69 -18.28
N ALA A 96 0.25 -15.60 -18.88
CA ALA A 96 0.75 -14.34 -19.41
C ALA A 96 -0.05 -13.94 -20.68
N SER A 97 -0.54 -12.71 -20.68
CA SER A 97 -1.17 -12.06 -21.84
C SER A 97 -0.31 -10.89 -22.31
N ALA A 98 -0.44 -10.53 -23.58
CA ALA A 98 0.29 -9.40 -24.13
C ALA A 98 -0.16 -8.08 -23.47
N LEU A 99 0.83 -7.25 -23.11
CA LEU A 99 0.65 -5.90 -22.62
C LEU A 99 1.14 -4.94 -23.70
N VAL A 100 0.22 -4.31 -24.42
CA VAL A 100 0.52 -3.52 -25.63
C VAL A 100 0.47 -2.04 -25.31
N SER A 101 1.49 -1.29 -25.74
CA SER A 101 1.50 0.17 -25.55
C SER A 101 0.62 0.86 -26.58
N SER A 102 0.11 2.04 -26.22
CA SER A 102 -0.68 2.88 -27.12
C SER A 102 0.12 3.43 -28.31
N GLU A 103 1.46 3.42 -28.23
CA GLU A 103 2.35 3.79 -29.33
C GLU A 103 2.47 2.66 -30.36
N GLU A 104 2.38 1.40 -29.93
CA GLU A 104 2.46 0.22 -30.80
C GLU A 104 1.13 -0.09 -31.48
N ASN A 105 0.02 0.18 -30.78
CA ASN A 105 -1.32 -0.08 -31.28
C ASN A 105 -2.29 1.01 -30.81
N ALA A 106 -2.93 1.69 -31.74
CA ALA A 106 -3.87 2.78 -31.45
C ALA A 106 -5.25 2.30 -30.96
N ASN A 107 -5.57 1.00 -31.06
CA ASN A 107 -6.86 0.47 -30.62
C ASN A 107 -6.99 0.56 -29.09
N ASP A 108 -8.04 1.19 -28.58
CA ASP A 108 -8.30 1.30 -27.14
C ASP A 108 -9.05 0.07 -26.62
N LYS A 109 -8.39 -1.09 -26.68
CA LYS A 109 -8.90 -2.36 -26.20
C LYS A 109 -8.40 -2.65 -24.77
N GLN A 110 -9.20 -3.32 -23.97
CA GLN A 110 -9.02 -3.36 -22.54
C GLN A 110 -8.99 -4.80 -22.01
N PHE A 111 -8.47 -4.94 -20.80
CA PHE A 111 -8.48 -6.20 -20.08
C PHE A 111 -9.77 -6.35 -19.27
N LYS A 112 -10.17 -7.59 -19.06
CA LYS A 112 -11.25 -8.00 -18.15
C LYS A 112 -10.92 -9.34 -17.50
N VAL A 113 -11.63 -9.69 -16.45
CA VAL A 113 -11.55 -10.99 -15.78
C VAL A 113 -12.87 -11.73 -15.91
N SER A 114 -12.83 -13.06 -15.80
CA SER A 114 -14.01 -13.91 -15.91
C SER A 114 -14.83 -14.00 -14.63
N GLU A 115 -14.28 -13.57 -13.49
CA GLU A 115 -14.90 -13.65 -12.17
C GLU A 115 -14.52 -12.44 -11.34
N THR A 116 -15.47 -11.90 -10.56
CA THR A 116 -15.18 -10.84 -9.58
C THR A 116 -14.44 -11.44 -8.38
N ALA A 117 -13.20 -11.02 -8.17
CA ALA A 117 -12.35 -11.49 -7.07
C ALA A 117 -11.22 -10.49 -6.79
N ASN A 118 -10.49 -10.69 -5.69
CA ASN A 118 -9.23 -10.02 -5.47
C ASN A 118 -8.13 -10.70 -6.29
N TYR A 119 -7.35 -9.93 -7.03
CA TYR A 119 -6.27 -10.43 -7.88
C TYR A 119 -4.94 -9.79 -7.53
N ASP A 120 -3.91 -10.60 -7.49
CA ASP A 120 -2.53 -10.17 -7.64
C ASP A 120 -2.28 -9.96 -9.13
N ILE A 121 -1.88 -8.75 -9.50
CA ILE A 121 -1.61 -8.33 -10.88
C ILE A 121 -0.11 -8.05 -11.00
N VAL A 122 0.53 -8.59 -12.02
CA VAL A 122 1.93 -8.32 -12.35
C VAL A 122 2.00 -7.85 -13.80
N CYS A 123 2.54 -6.65 -14.01
CA CYS A 123 2.85 -6.10 -15.32
C CYS A 123 4.37 -6.00 -15.47
N ASP A 124 4.94 -6.66 -16.45
CA ASP A 124 6.34 -6.56 -16.85
C ASP A 124 6.42 -5.75 -18.15
N LEU A 125 6.92 -4.52 -18.08
CA LEU A 125 6.97 -3.60 -19.22
C LEU A 125 8.08 -3.97 -20.22
N VAL A 126 9.12 -4.68 -19.78
CA VAL A 126 10.20 -5.17 -20.66
C VAL A 126 9.75 -6.43 -21.41
N ALA A 127 9.18 -7.40 -20.69
CA ALA A 127 8.61 -8.60 -21.30
C ALA A 127 7.30 -8.31 -22.04
N LYS A 128 6.69 -7.13 -21.82
CA LYS A 128 5.38 -6.72 -22.35
C LYS A 128 4.29 -7.74 -22.03
N THR A 129 4.19 -8.10 -20.75
CA THR A 129 3.22 -9.09 -20.29
C THR A 129 2.46 -8.61 -19.07
N ILE A 130 1.21 -9.06 -18.98
CA ILE A 130 0.38 -9.01 -17.78
C ILE A 130 0.05 -10.42 -17.34
N VAL A 131 0.15 -10.68 -16.04
CA VAL A 131 -0.31 -11.90 -15.38
C VAL A 131 -1.24 -11.52 -14.24
N VAL A 132 -2.35 -12.23 -14.11
CA VAL A 132 -3.26 -12.12 -12.95
C VAL A 132 -3.36 -13.45 -12.24
N LYS A 133 -3.50 -13.41 -10.92
CA LYS A 133 -3.74 -14.58 -10.08
C LYS A 133 -4.70 -14.19 -8.98
N LYS A 134 -5.67 -15.05 -8.65
CA LYS A 134 -6.52 -14.80 -7.49
C LYS A 134 -5.67 -14.68 -6.22
N ALA A 135 -5.80 -13.57 -5.52
CA ALA A 135 -5.11 -13.35 -4.26
C ALA A 135 -5.58 -14.35 -3.20
N ALA A 136 -4.72 -14.68 -2.23
CA ALA A 136 -5.06 -15.59 -1.16
C ALA A 136 -6.22 -15.06 -0.28
N TYR A 137 -6.32 -13.73 -0.13
CA TYR A 137 -7.36 -13.08 0.65
C TYR A 137 -8.57 -12.72 -0.22
N GLN A 138 -9.74 -13.34 0.04
CA GLN A 138 -10.98 -13.17 -0.73
C GLN A 138 -12.18 -12.68 0.09
N THR A 139 -12.02 -12.44 1.39
CA THR A 139 -13.15 -12.16 2.30
C THR A 139 -13.81 -10.81 2.03
N ASN A 140 -13.02 -9.79 1.68
CA ASN A 140 -13.50 -8.44 1.38
C ASN A 140 -12.85 -7.91 0.11
N PRO A 141 -13.54 -7.06 -0.68
CA PRO A 141 -12.94 -6.39 -1.82
C PRO A 141 -11.75 -5.51 -1.42
N LEU A 142 -10.63 -5.64 -2.13
CA LEU A 142 -9.44 -4.82 -1.95
C LEU A 142 -9.49 -3.63 -2.92
N ASN A 143 -9.69 -2.42 -2.40
CA ASN A 143 -9.78 -1.23 -3.23
C ASN A 143 -8.42 -0.57 -3.50
N HIS A 144 -7.43 -0.82 -2.64
CA HIS A 144 -6.13 -0.14 -2.67
C HIS A 144 -4.99 -1.12 -2.52
N THR A 145 -3.89 -0.89 -3.25
CA THR A 145 -2.63 -1.64 -3.09
C THR A 145 -1.81 -1.10 -1.92
N ALA A 146 -1.87 0.21 -1.68
CA ALA A 146 -1.26 0.91 -0.56
C ALA A 146 -2.09 2.15 -0.21
N LEU A 147 -1.79 2.79 0.92
CA LEU A 147 -2.32 4.09 1.33
C LEU A 147 -1.16 5.00 1.73
N TRP A 148 -1.39 6.32 1.86
CA TRP A 148 -0.33 7.27 2.20
C TRP A 148 -0.79 8.30 3.24
N LEU A 149 0.03 8.52 4.27
CA LEU A 149 -0.16 9.64 5.20
C LEU A 149 0.37 10.91 4.56
N VAL A 150 -0.45 11.94 4.52
CA VAL A 150 -0.08 13.28 4.02
C VAL A 150 -0.55 14.35 4.99
N GLY A 151 0.24 15.40 5.18
CA GLY A 151 -0.11 16.49 6.07
C GLY A 151 1.09 17.12 6.74
N SER A 152 0.91 18.29 7.36
CA SER A 152 1.98 19.01 8.06
C SER A 152 2.64 18.21 9.19
N ALA A 153 1.96 17.18 9.69
CA ALA A 153 2.52 16.26 10.69
C ALA A 153 3.46 15.20 10.10
N THR A 154 3.46 14.97 8.78
CA THR A 154 4.26 13.91 8.13
C THR A 154 5.57 14.47 7.57
N PRO A 155 6.61 13.63 7.36
CA PRO A 155 7.89 14.08 6.79
C PRO A 155 7.76 14.78 5.43
N GLY A 156 6.87 14.28 4.55
CA GLY A 156 6.59 14.83 3.22
C GLY A 156 5.65 16.03 3.23
N GLY A 157 5.13 16.41 4.39
CA GLY A 157 4.18 17.53 4.52
C GLY A 157 2.93 17.29 3.66
N TRP A 158 2.46 18.34 3.02
CA TRP A 158 1.31 18.31 2.12
C TRP A 158 1.67 17.89 0.68
N SER A 159 2.90 17.43 0.40
CA SER A 159 3.29 16.87 -0.90
C SER A 159 2.70 15.46 -1.04
N ILE A 160 1.74 15.29 -1.93
CA ILE A 160 1.08 13.98 -2.17
C ILE A 160 2.12 12.93 -2.59
N GLY A 161 3.05 13.29 -3.49
CA GLY A 161 4.09 12.38 -3.98
C GLY A 161 5.09 11.91 -2.92
N GLU A 162 5.20 12.65 -1.81
CA GLU A 162 6.11 12.38 -0.68
C GLU A 162 5.37 11.79 0.53
N GLY A 163 4.11 11.38 0.35
CA GLY A 163 3.30 10.76 1.41
C GLY A 163 3.98 9.53 2.01
N THR A 164 3.87 9.38 3.34
CA THR A 164 4.39 8.19 4.03
C THR A 164 3.51 6.98 3.72
N MET A 165 4.06 5.98 3.03
CA MET A 165 3.32 4.80 2.61
C MET A 165 2.93 3.91 3.81
N LEU A 166 1.66 3.52 3.83
CA LEU A 166 1.14 2.42 4.66
C LEU A 166 1.02 1.18 3.78
N SER A 167 1.65 0.10 4.20
CA SER A 167 1.60 -1.18 3.50
C SER A 167 0.51 -2.08 4.08
N PRO A 168 -0.15 -2.91 3.26
CA PRO A 168 -1.13 -3.87 3.74
C PRO A 168 -0.47 -4.96 4.59
N LEU A 169 -1.19 -5.46 5.59
CA LEU A 169 -0.76 -6.65 6.34
C LEU A 169 -0.91 -7.91 5.48
N ALA A 170 0.07 -8.79 5.54
CA ALA A 170 0.08 -10.02 4.73
C ALA A 170 -1.08 -10.99 5.06
N ASP A 171 -1.51 -11.01 6.32
CA ASP A 171 -2.60 -11.86 6.81
C ASP A 171 -3.97 -11.16 6.77
N ASN A 172 -3.99 -9.83 6.63
CA ASN A 172 -5.20 -9.04 6.46
C ASN A 172 -4.95 -7.80 5.59
N PRO A 173 -4.97 -7.92 4.26
CA PRO A 173 -4.61 -6.85 3.33
C PRO A 173 -5.61 -5.69 3.27
N THR A 174 -6.73 -5.73 4.02
CA THR A 174 -7.60 -4.57 4.23
C THR A 174 -7.15 -3.67 5.38
N VAL A 175 -6.09 -4.08 6.08
CA VAL A 175 -5.46 -3.33 7.16
C VAL A 175 -4.08 -2.87 6.71
N PHE A 176 -3.87 -1.56 6.72
CA PHE A 176 -2.63 -0.92 6.28
C PHE A 176 -1.87 -0.37 7.48
N THR A 177 -0.55 -0.51 7.49
CA THR A 177 0.29 -0.10 8.61
C THR A 177 1.54 0.64 8.16
N ALA A 178 1.99 1.58 8.98
CA ALA A 178 3.29 2.22 8.89
C ALA A 178 3.80 2.60 10.27
N THR A 179 5.11 2.62 10.42
CA THR A 179 5.77 3.35 11.51
C THR A 179 6.33 4.64 10.92
N ALA A 180 5.93 5.80 11.45
CA ALA A 180 6.24 7.12 10.92
C ALA A 180 6.79 8.04 11.99
N ASP A 181 7.77 8.88 11.65
CA ASP A 181 8.20 9.99 12.48
C ASP A 181 7.25 11.17 12.22
N LEU A 182 6.37 11.46 13.19
CA LEU A 182 5.37 12.52 13.07
C LEU A 182 5.79 13.73 13.93
N VAL A 183 5.45 14.93 13.45
CA VAL A 183 5.62 16.19 14.19
C VAL A 183 4.25 16.76 14.56
N VAL A 184 4.25 17.83 15.37
CA VAL A 184 3.00 18.56 15.68
C VAL A 184 2.42 19.13 14.40
N GLY A 185 1.15 18.82 14.13
CA GLY A 185 0.47 19.23 12.90
C GLY A 185 -0.70 18.34 12.57
N GLU A 186 -1.20 18.47 11.36
CA GLU A 186 -2.37 17.75 10.86
C GLU A 186 -1.98 16.70 9.81
N MET A 187 -2.78 15.63 9.69
CA MET A 187 -2.63 14.64 8.63
C MET A 187 -3.97 14.04 8.20
N LYS A 188 -3.99 13.47 7.00
CA LYS A 188 -5.06 12.65 6.44
C LYS A 188 -4.47 11.50 5.63
N VAL A 189 -5.32 10.57 5.16
CA VAL A 189 -4.87 9.39 4.43
C VAL A 189 -5.29 9.50 2.97
N ALA A 190 -4.30 9.52 2.07
CA ALA A 190 -4.48 9.53 0.63
C ALA A 190 -4.58 8.11 0.08
N VAL A 191 -5.33 7.91 -1.01
CA VAL A 191 -5.48 6.63 -1.71
C VAL A 191 -4.53 6.51 -2.90
N ASN A 192 -3.93 7.63 -3.31
CA ASN A 192 -3.05 7.70 -4.48
C ASN A 192 -1.96 8.76 -4.25
N ASN A 193 -0.69 8.38 -4.32
CA ASN A 193 0.42 9.31 -4.19
C ASN A 193 0.94 9.84 -5.53
N GLN A 194 0.33 9.46 -6.65
CA GLN A 194 0.75 9.82 -7.99
C GLN A 194 -0.09 10.97 -8.59
N THR A 195 -1.28 11.24 -7.99
CA THR A 195 -2.21 12.28 -8.41
C THR A 195 -2.22 13.45 -7.44
N GLY A 196 -3.10 14.43 -7.65
CA GLY A 196 -3.24 15.58 -6.78
C GLY A 196 -4.34 15.42 -5.73
N TYR A 197 -4.87 16.57 -5.30
CA TYR A 197 -5.93 16.65 -4.28
C TYR A 197 -7.35 16.38 -4.82
N GLY A 198 -7.50 16.05 -6.11
CA GLY A 198 -8.78 15.63 -6.70
C GLY A 198 -9.24 14.23 -6.26
N GLN A 199 -8.34 13.45 -5.64
CA GLN A 199 -8.66 12.11 -5.13
C GLN A 199 -9.56 12.13 -3.90
N THR A 200 -10.22 11.02 -3.64
CA THR A 200 -10.95 10.79 -2.39
C THR A 200 -9.98 10.41 -1.28
N PHE A 201 -10.12 11.03 -0.10
CA PHE A 201 -9.28 10.75 1.07
C PHE A 201 -10.06 9.97 2.14
N TYR A 202 -9.36 9.19 2.96
CA TYR A 202 -9.87 8.83 4.28
C TYR A 202 -9.59 9.98 5.24
N LEU A 203 -10.64 10.47 5.85
CA LEU A 203 -10.67 11.65 6.70
C LEU A 203 -11.13 11.28 8.11
N ARG A 204 -10.78 12.12 9.08
CA ARG A 204 -11.19 11.92 10.47
C ARG A 204 -12.70 12.09 10.62
N ASP A 205 -13.35 11.18 11.32
CA ASP A 205 -14.71 11.36 11.78
C ASP A 205 -14.79 12.50 12.82
N THR A 206 -15.83 13.33 12.76
CA THR A 206 -15.96 14.50 13.65
C THR A 206 -16.30 14.14 15.09
N ALA A 207 -16.91 12.98 15.34
CA ALA A 207 -17.36 12.54 16.64
C ALA A 207 -16.39 11.58 17.34
N ASP A 208 -15.52 10.88 16.57
CA ASP A 208 -14.60 9.85 17.10
C ASP A 208 -13.29 9.85 16.32
N ASP A 209 -12.21 10.26 16.97
CA ASP A 209 -10.86 10.33 16.37
C ASP A 209 -10.30 8.96 15.97
N THR A 210 -10.88 7.86 16.44
CA THR A 210 -10.51 6.48 16.05
C THR A 210 -11.30 5.98 14.83
N LYS A 211 -12.22 6.78 14.30
CA LYS A 211 -13.04 6.48 13.14
C LYS A 211 -12.65 7.30 11.94
N MET A 212 -12.97 6.76 10.77
CA MET A 212 -12.74 7.41 9.49
C MET A 212 -14.05 7.55 8.71
N VAL A 213 -14.05 8.54 7.82
CA VAL A 213 -15.02 8.66 6.72
C VAL A 213 -14.25 8.66 5.40
N PHE A 214 -14.86 8.12 4.34
CA PHE A 214 -14.25 8.12 3.00
C PHE A 214 -14.88 9.25 2.18
N GLY A 215 -14.11 10.31 1.93
CA GLY A 215 -14.61 11.56 1.36
C GLY A 215 -15.34 12.44 2.38
N GLY A 216 -16.00 13.50 1.92
CA GLY A 216 -16.71 14.47 2.74
C GLY A 216 -15.88 15.69 3.10
N ASP A 217 -16.20 16.30 4.26
CA ASP A 217 -15.51 17.51 4.74
C ASP A 217 -14.06 17.18 5.13
N ASP A 218 -13.13 18.09 4.81
CA ASP A 218 -11.68 17.88 4.96
C ASP A 218 -11.20 17.90 6.43
N ASN A 219 -11.80 17.04 7.27
CA ASN A 219 -11.42 16.83 8.66
C ASN A 219 -10.15 16.00 8.77
N LYS A 220 -9.21 16.44 9.60
CA LYS A 220 -7.87 15.87 9.72
C LYS A 220 -7.61 15.38 11.14
N TRP A 221 -6.72 14.40 11.28
CA TRP A 221 -6.16 14.04 12.59
C TRP A 221 -5.11 15.07 12.98
N ASN A 222 -5.12 15.45 14.26
CA ASN A 222 -4.15 16.39 14.82
C ASN A 222 -3.13 15.64 15.70
N ILE A 223 -1.86 15.73 15.35
CA ILE A 223 -0.75 15.21 16.13
C ILE A 223 -0.28 16.31 17.08
N SER A 224 -0.47 16.12 18.39
CA SER A 224 -0.17 17.11 19.42
C SER A 224 1.26 17.05 19.95
N LYS A 225 2.01 15.99 19.68
CA LYS A 225 3.37 15.76 20.14
C LYS A 225 4.22 15.13 19.04
N ALA A 226 5.42 15.65 18.83
CA ALA A 226 6.38 15.01 17.91
C ALA A 226 6.89 13.69 18.49
N GLY A 227 7.04 12.67 17.61
CA GLY A 227 7.53 11.35 18.01
C GLY A 227 7.42 10.33 16.89
N LYS A 228 7.85 9.11 17.17
CA LYS A 228 7.65 7.96 16.30
C LYS A 228 6.29 7.31 16.62
N TYR A 229 5.49 7.06 15.60
CA TYR A 229 4.13 6.53 15.74
C TYR A 229 3.93 5.29 14.90
N ASP A 230 3.23 4.32 15.45
CA ASP A 230 2.66 3.19 14.72
C ASP A 230 1.24 3.56 14.32
N VAL A 231 1.04 3.66 13.00
CA VAL A 231 -0.26 3.99 12.40
C VAL A 231 -0.85 2.75 11.77
N LYS A 232 -2.11 2.45 12.08
CA LYS A 232 -2.87 1.33 11.54
C LYS A 232 -4.21 1.84 11.02
N VAL A 233 -4.52 1.56 9.77
CA VAL A 233 -5.76 1.92 9.06
C VAL A 233 -6.49 0.65 8.66
N ASP A 234 -7.74 0.46 9.08
CA ASP A 234 -8.62 -0.64 8.68
C ASP A 234 -9.75 -0.07 7.82
N VAL A 235 -9.66 -0.30 6.51
CA VAL A 235 -10.61 0.29 5.54
C VAL A 235 -11.97 -0.39 5.51
N VAL A 236 -12.09 -1.60 6.06
CA VAL A 236 -13.38 -2.32 6.17
C VAL A 236 -14.16 -1.85 7.41
N ASN A 237 -13.48 -1.77 8.54
CA ASN A 237 -14.08 -1.30 9.79
C ASN A 237 -14.10 0.22 9.92
N MET A 238 -13.53 0.93 8.94
CA MET A 238 -13.40 2.39 8.91
C MET A 238 -12.79 2.93 10.21
N THR A 239 -11.65 2.34 10.64
CA THR A 239 -10.95 2.72 11.86
C THR A 239 -9.49 3.04 11.61
N ILE A 240 -8.97 3.97 12.43
CA ILE A 240 -7.56 4.30 12.50
C ILE A 240 -7.06 4.22 13.94
N SER A 241 -5.82 3.77 14.10
CA SER A 241 -5.08 3.81 15.36
C SER A 241 -3.77 4.53 15.13
N ILE A 242 -3.47 5.53 15.94
CA ILE A 242 -2.25 6.36 15.90
C ILE A 242 -1.65 6.31 17.30
N VAL A 243 -0.58 5.52 17.50
CA VAL A 243 -0.01 5.24 18.83
C VAL A 243 1.49 5.52 18.81
N GLU A 244 2.04 6.19 19.83
CA GLU A 244 3.49 6.37 19.94
C GLU A 244 4.20 5.00 19.90
N SER A 245 5.15 4.85 18.98
CA SER A 245 5.95 3.63 18.80
C SER A 245 6.80 3.37 20.05
N GLY A 246 6.82 2.11 20.48
CA GLY A 246 7.53 1.73 21.71
C GLY A 246 6.75 2.04 22.98
N SER A 247 5.58 2.66 22.91
CA SER A 247 4.61 2.62 24.00
C SER A 247 3.96 1.23 24.02
N ASN A 248 4.75 0.19 24.29
CA ASN A 248 4.21 -1.12 24.62
C ASN A 248 3.21 -0.91 25.74
N GLY A 249 1.93 -0.98 25.38
CA GLY A 249 0.78 -0.55 26.17
C GLY A 249 0.88 -0.90 27.65
N ILE A 250 1.49 -0.03 28.39
CA ILE A 250 1.28 0.08 29.82
C ILE A 250 0.07 1.02 29.94
N SER A 251 -1.12 0.47 29.71
CA SER A 251 -2.33 1.22 30.03
C SER A 251 -2.35 1.39 31.55
N SER A 252 -2.26 2.62 32.02
CA SER A 252 -2.60 2.96 33.39
C SER A 252 -4.13 2.80 33.53
N THR A 253 -4.60 1.60 33.86
CA THR A 253 -6.00 1.39 34.21
C THR A 253 -6.23 1.87 35.64
N GLU A 254 -7.22 2.73 35.83
CA GLU A 254 -7.83 2.90 37.16
C GLU A 254 -8.19 1.53 37.74
N ARG A 255 -8.02 1.40 39.03
CA ARG A 255 -8.14 0.18 39.80
C ARG A 255 -9.57 -0.38 39.75
N VAL A 256 -9.88 -1.18 38.74
CA VAL A 256 -11.09 -2.02 38.78
C VAL A 256 -10.70 -3.33 39.47
N VAL A 257 -11.11 -3.50 40.69
CA VAL A 257 -10.93 -4.74 41.43
C VAL A 257 -12.06 -5.69 41.06
N ASP A 258 -11.87 -6.48 40.00
CA ASP A 258 -12.77 -7.59 39.71
C ASP A 258 -12.32 -8.83 40.52
N ALA A 259 -13.27 -9.53 41.13
CA ALA A 259 -13.02 -10.70 41.98
C ALA A 259 -12.34 -11.88 41.23
N ALA A 260 -12.31 -11.86 39.91
CA ALA A 260 -11.69 -12.88 39.05
C ALA A 260 -10.24 -12.57 38.67
N THR A 261 -9.68 -11.43 39.08
CA THR A 261 -8.36 -10.96 38.66
C THR A 261 -7.30 -11.42 39.63
N THR A 262 -6.22 -12.06 39.13
CA THR A 262 -5.06 -12.48 39.94
C THR A 262 -3.86 -11.59 39.60
N TRP A 263 -3.15 -11.15 40.62
CA TRP A 263 -1.98 -10.28 40.52
C TRP A 263 -0.70 -11.03 40.88
N TYR A 264 0.39 -10.71 40.18
CA TYR A 264 1.73 -11.26 40.45
C TYR A 264 2.77 -10.14 40.45
N ASP A 265 3.78 -10.25 41.25
CA ASP A 265 4.98 -9.42 41.13
C ASP A 265 5.82 -9.84 39.90
N LEU A 266 6.88 -9.11 39.58
CA LEU A 266 7.76 -9.44 38.45
C LEU A 266 8.57 -10.72 38.65
N SER A 267 8.63 -11.25 39.87
CA SER A 267 9.25 -12.54 40.20
C SER A 267 8.29 -13.73 40.09
N GLY A 268 7.01 -13.45 39.76
CA GLY A 268 5.97 -14.45 39.58
C GLY A 268 5.22 -14.83 40.87
N ASN A 269 5.45 -14.13 41.98
CA ASN A 269 4.74 -14.39 43.22
C ASN A 269 3.32 -13.78 43.18
N LYS A 270 2.33 -14.58 43.60
CA LYS A 270 0.94 -14.12 43.65
C LYS A 270 0.76 -13.09 44.75
N MET A 271 0.06 -11.99 44.42
CA MET A 271 -0.19 -10.89 45.35
C MET A 271 -1.68 -10.63 45.53
N SER A 272 -2.06 -10.05 46.65
CA SER A 272 -3.39 -9.53 46.86
C SER A 272 -3.53 -8.14 46.19
N ALA A 273 -4.66 -7.87 45.55
CA ALA A 273 -4.95 -6.54 44.98
C ALA A 273 -4.92 -5.42 46.03
N ARG A 274 -5.08 -5.76 47.34
CA ARG A 274 -5.03 -4.80 48.43
C ARG A 274 -3.62 -4.40 48.83
N ASP A 275 -2.60 -5.24 48.47
CA ASP A 275 -1.19 -5.06 48.86
C ASP A 275 -0.36 -4.42 47.75
N LEU A 276 -1.01 -4.05 46.63
CA LEU A 276 -0.35 -3.39 45.50
C LEU A 276 0.07 -1.97 45.91
N ARG A 277 1.37 -1.72 45.83
CA ARG A 277 1.99 -0.39 45.98
C ARG A 277 2.33 0.19 44.61
N PRO A 278 2.67 1.49 44.49
CA PRO A 278 3.21 2.00 43.26
C PRO A 278 4.32 1.14 42.71
N GLY A 279 4.16 0.58 41.51
CA GLY A 279 5.11 -0.38 40.95
C GLY A 279 4.55 -1.12 39.72
N CYS A 280 5.33 -2.05 39.19
CA CYS A 280 5.01 -2.84 38.01
C CYS A 280 4.59 -4.26 38.38
N TYR A 281 3.45 -4.74 37.84
CA TYR A 281 2.85 -6.02 38.19
C TYR A 281 2.34 -6.74 36.94
N ILE A 282 2.13 -8.05 37.07
CA ILE A 282 1.45 -8.87 36.06
C ILE A 282 0.00 -9.11 36.54
N GLN A 283 -0.96 -8.70 35.74
CA GLN A 283 -2.38 -8.95 35.97
C GLN A 283 -2.84 -10.10 35.07
N LYS A 284 -3.50 -11.09 35.62
CA LYS A 284 -4.13 -12.19 34.91
C LYS A 284 -5.64 -12.16 35.15
N CYS A 285 -6.41 -12.01 34.05
CA CYS A 285 -7.87 -12.05 34.07
C CYS A 285 -8.33 -13.14 33.08
N GLY A 286 -8.77 -14.29 33.59
CA GLY A 286 -9.05 -15.48 32.78
C GLY A 286 -7.81 -15.98 32.04
N SER A 287 -7.89 -16.06 30.70
CA SER A 287 -6.77 -16.44 29.82
C SER A 287 -5.87 -15.25 29.42
N LYS A 288 -6.28 -14.02 29.71
CA LYS A 288 -5.54 -12.79 29.33
C LYS A 288 -4.57 -12.39 30.43
N THR A 289 -3.32 -12.13 30.05
CA THR A 289 -2.25 -11.66 30.93
C THR A 289 -1.74 -10.31 30.45
N SER A 290 -1.62 -9.33 31.34
CA SER A 290 -1.18 -7.97 31.02
C SER A 290 -0.18 -7.47 32.04
N LYS A 291 0.79 -6.65 31.63
CA LYS A 291 1.71 -5.93 32.50
C LYS A 291 1.08 -4.58 32.89
N ILE A 292 0.96 -4.29 34.18
CA ILE A 292 0.26 -3.11 34.71
C ILE A 292 1.23 -2.30 35.59
N ILE A 293 1.16 -0.99 35.47
CA ILE A 293 1.81 -0.07 36.43
C ILE A 293 0.73 0.48 37.39
N VAL A 294 0.93 0.25 38.66
CA VAL A 294 0.14 0.89 39.74
C VAL A 294 0.88 2.17 40.10
N LYS A 295 0.21 3.30 40.06
CA LYS A 295 0.71 4.64 40.45
C LYS A 295 0.43 4.91 41.92
#